data_78c0dbea1d0a40d7b80e5255e769e3ff
#
_entry.id   78c0dbea1d0a40d7b80e5255e769e3ff
#
_cell.length_a   1.000
_cell.length_b   1.000
_cell.length_c   1.000
_cell.angle_alpha   90.00
_cell.angle_beta   90.00
_cell.angle_gamma   90.00
#
_symmetry.space_group_name_H-M   'P 1'
#
loop_
_entity.id
_entity.type
_entity.pdbx_description
1 polymer ?
#
loop_
_entity_poly.entity_id
_entity_poly.type
_entity_poly.pdbx_seq_one_letter_code
_entity_poly.pdbx_strand_id
1 'polypeptide(L)'
;DPMCDCLLTKERLRADQVPAQSGMGFFYTGAAKKDGSWNIEKKYSVLVESEKQADKARKTAAQYYAQLAGKDASYKDMELKGECMETVTDSTMYNPANGSLLTEAREFNLMFKTTIGATSDENDPNATGWLRPETAQSIFCQYKNILDSSRVKLPFGIAQIGKSFRNEINPRNFTFRSREFEQMEIEYFCRPEDGLRLVDEWLEHRLCFYDEVGVPREHIHILDVPDGERAFYSKKTYDLEYEFPFGIQELEGIAYRTDYD
;
A
#
# COMPACT_ATOMS: atom_id res chain seq x y z
N ASP A 1 3.39 1.35 -7.24
CA ASP A 1 3.63 1.98 -5.92
C ASP A 1 5.12 2.02 -5.61
N PRO A 2 5.65 3.14 -5.12
CA PRO A 2 7.02 3.21 -4.64
C PRO A 2 7.14 2.45 -3.31
N MET A 3 8.04 1.45 -3.26
CA MET A 3 8.24 0.60 -2.09
C MET A 3 9.67 0.70 -1.58
N CYS A 4 9.83 0.71 -0.27
CA CYS A 4 11.13 0.62 0.40
C CYS A 4 11.13 -0.54 1.40
N ASP A 5 12.31 -1.10 1.66
CA ASP A 5 12.47 -2.21 2.59
C ASP A 5 13.25 -1.72 3.82
N CYS A 6 12.81 -2.10 5.02
CA CYS A 6 13.58 -1.88 6.24
C CYS A 6 14.86 -2.74 6.21
N LEU A 7 16.01 -2.10 6.31
CA LEU A 7 17.30 -2.82 6.22
C LEU A 7 17.50 -3.83 7.36
N LEU A 8 16.89 -3.60 8.52
CA LEU A 8 16.97 -4.51 9.66
C LEU A 8 15.94 -5.62 9.60
N THR A 9 14.65 -5.29 9.54
CA THR A 9 13.56 -6.27 9.66
C THR A 9 13.17 -6.93 8.35
N LYS A 10 13.62 -6.37 7.21
CA LYS A 10 13.20 -6.76 5.86
C LYS A 10 11.71 -6.52 5.59
N GLU A 11 11.04 -5.84 6.48
CA GLU A 11 9.68 -5.38 6.29
C GLU A 11 9.61 -4.41 5.11
N ARG A 12 8.60 -4.59 4.28
CA ARG A 12 8.35 -3.72 3.12
C ARG A 12 7.27 -2.71 3.44
N LEU A 13 7.53 -1.46 3.09
CA LEU A 13 6.68 -0.30 3.36
C LEU A 13 6.41 0.45 2.05
N ARG A 14 5.25 1.08 1.95
CA ARG A 14 5.01 2.06 0.88
C ARG A 14 5.79 3.33 1.20
N ALA A 15 6.68 3.73 0.31
CA ALA A 15 7.55 4.88 0.54
C ALA A 15 6.79 6.20 0.63
N ASP A 16 5.67 6.33 -0.08
CA ASP A 16 4.77 7.49 -0.06
C ASP A 16 3.93 7.59 1.23
N GLN A 17 3.85 6.51 2.01
CA GLN A 17 3.13 6.45 3.29
C GLN A 17 4.05 6.46 4.52
N VAL A 18 5.37 6.52 4.33
CA VAL A 18 6.29 6.64 5.46
C VAL A 18 6.20 8.06 6.02
N PRO A 19 5.74 8.25 7.28
CA PRO A 19 5.63 9.58 7.85
C PRO A 19 7.00 10.22 8.02
N ALA A 20 7.09 11.52 7.80
CA ALA A 20 8.29 12.29 8.09
C ALA A 20 8.62 12.23 9.58
N GLN A 21 9.85 11.94 9.92
CA GLN A 21 10.32 11.75 11.30
C GLN A 21 11.48 12.68 11.61
N SER A 22 11.50 13.19 12.83
CA SER A 22 12.56 14.05 13.36
C SER A 22 13.12 13.45 14.64
N GLY A 23 14.42 13.63 14.88
CA GLY A 23 15.08 13.09 16.07
C GLY A 23 16.61 13.16 15.99
N MET A 24 17.26 12.30 16.74
CA MET A 24 18.71 12.15 16.72
C MET A 24 19.11 10.95 15.86
N GLY A 25 19.80 11.22 14.77
CA GLY A 25 20.38 10.20 13.88
C GLY A 25 21.75 9.74 14.37
N PHE A 26 21.94 8.44 14.52
CA PHE A 26 23.22 7.79 14.79
C PHE A 26 23.73 7.15 13.51
N PHE A 27 24.86 7.60 13.02
CA PHE A 27 25.46 7.17 11.76
C PHE A 27 26.71 6.35 12.04
N TYR A 28 26.88 5.27 11.27
CA TYR A 28 28.00 4.34 11.37
C TYR A 28 28.62 4.14 9.99
N THR A 29 29.96 4.03 9.93
CA THR A 29 30.67 3.73 8.68
C THR A 29 30.83 2.24 8.42
N GLY A 30 30.69 1.41 9.46
CA GLY A 30 30.86 -0.02 9.36
C GLY A 30 30.83 -0.70 10.74
N ALA A 31 31.18 -1.99 10.74
CA ALA A 31 31.40 -2.76 11.97
C ALA A 31 32.37 -3.92 11.73
N ALA A 32 32.90 -4.46 12.84
CA ALA A 32 33.72 -5.64 12.86
C ALA A 32 33.21 -6.61 13.93
N LYS A 33 33.52 -7.92 13.81
CA LYS A 33 33.43 -8.85 14.91
C LYS A 33 34.61 -8.64 15.86
N LYS A 34 34.39 -8.71 17.16
CA LYS A 34 35.42 -8.58 18.19
C LYS A 34 36.54 -9.61 18.08
N ASP A 35 36.24 -10.77 17.50
CA ASP A 35 37.22 -11.84 17.25
C ASP A 35 38.06 -11.63 15.98
N GLY A 36 37.78 -10.55 15.23
CA GLY A 36 38.49 -10.23 13.98
C GLY A 36 38.10 -11.07 12.76
N SER A 37 37.19 -12.03 12.90
CA SER A 37 36.79 -12.93 11.81
C SER A 37 35.96 -12.28 10.71
N TRP A 38 35.42 -11.09 10.95
CA TRP A 38 34.57 -10.36 10.03
C TRP A 38 34.75 -8.84 10.21
N ASN A 39 34.83 -8.13 9.08
CA ASN A 39 34.88 -6.68 9.03
C ASN A 39 34.21 -6.18 7.75
N ILE A 40 33.35 -5.17 7.87
CA ILE A 40 32.67 -4.56 6.73
C ILE A 40 32.61 -3.04 6.87
N GLU A 41 32.87 -2.35 5.76
CA GLU A 41 32.67 -0.92 5.61
C GLU A 41 31.38 -0.68 4.81
N LYS A 42 30.29 -0.53 5.52
CA LYS A 42 28.98 -0.23 4.96
C LYS A 42 28.27 0.77 5.83
N LYS A 43 27.88 1.90 5.26
CA LYS A 43 27.15 2.95 5.99
C LYS A 43 25.77 2.44 6.43
N TYR A 44 25.43 2.78 7.63
CA TYR A 44 24.12 2.51 8.22
C TYR A 44 23.76 3.60 9.23
N SER A 45 22.48 3.89 9.40
CA SER A 45 22.04 4.86 10.39
C SER A 45 20.77 4.39 11.09
N VAL A 46 20.57 4.92 12.29
CA VAL A 46 19.40 4.66 13.13
C VAL A 46 18.89 5.99 13.66
N LEU A 47 17.59 6.24 13.52
CA LEU A 47 16.92 7.40 14.10
C LEU A 47 16.31 7.02 15.46
N VAL A 48 16.51 7.85 16.46
CA VAL A 48 15.89 7.76 17.79
C VAL A 48 15.37 9.12 18.22
N GLU A 49 14.46 9.17 19.17
CA GLU A 49 13.82 10.42 19.60
C GLU A 49 14.83 11.44 20.19
N SER A 50 15.86 10.95 20.91
CA SER A 50 16.84 11.81 21.54
C SER A 50 18.17 11.10 21.78
N GLU A 51 19.22 11.85 22.07
CA GLU A 51 20.55 11.34 22.41
C GLU A 51 20.53 10.37 23.61
N LYS A 52 19.58 10.51 24.53
CA LYS A 52 19.41 9.60 25.68
C LYS A 52 19.14 8.14 25.27
N GLN A 53 18.72 7.92 24.03
CA GLN A 53 18.46 6.59 23.48
C GLN A 53 19.65 6.04 22.64
N ALA A 54 20.87 6.56 22.84
CA ALA A 54 22.08 6.11 22.15
C ALA A 54 22.28 4.59 22.22
N ASP A 55 22.04 3.96 23.37
CA ASP A 55 22.18 2.51 23.54
C ASP A 55 21.18 1.71 22.71
N LYS A 56 19.95 2.24 22.51
CA LYS A 56 18.98 1.66 21.61
C LYS A 56 19.45 1.74 20.15
N ALA A 57 20.00 2.89 19.74
CA ALA A 57 20.54 3.07 18.41
C ALA A 57 21.73 2.14 18.14
N ARG A 58 22.69 2.04 19.07
CA ARG A 58 23.84 1.12 18.99
C ARG A 58 23.41 -0.34 18.89
N LYS A 59 22.45 -0.75 19.72
CA LYS A 59 21.89 -2.11 19.67
C LYS A 59 21.26 -2.42 18.32
N THR A 60 20.46 -1.50 17.78
CA THR A 60 19.80 -1.63 16.48
C THR A 60 20.84 -1.73 15.35
N ALA A 61 21.87 -0.88 15.37
CA ALA A 61 22.96 -0.94 14.39
C ALA A 61 23.76 -2.25 14.50
N ALA A 62 24.09 -2.68 15.72
CA ALA A 62 24.80 -3.94 15.92
C ALA A 62 23.99 -5.15 15.45
N GLN A 63 22.66 -5.14 15.61
CA GLN A 63 21.78 -6.18 15.07
C GLN A 63 21.82 -6.22 13.53
N TYR A 64 21.79 -5.07 12.86
CA TYR A 64 21.92 -4.98 11.42
C TYR A 64 23.24 -5.57 10.91
N TYR A 65 24.37 -5.16 11.53
CA TYR A 65 25.67 -5.68 11.12
C TYR A 65 25.86 -7.16 11.45
N ALA A 66 25.28 -7.65 12.55
CA ALA A 66 25.27 -9.07 12.86
C ALA A 66 24.55 -9.90 11.79
N GLN A 67 23.43 -9.43 11.27
CA GLN A 67 22.75 -10.09 10.15
C GLN A 67 23.63 -10.17 8.89
N LEU A 68 24.44 -9.15 8.62
CA LEU A 68 25.39 -9.15 7.50
C LEU A 68 26.56 -10.11 7.73
N ALA A 69 27.00 -10.28 8.99
CA ALA A 69 28.09 -11.16 9.36
C ALA A 69 27.72 -12.66 9.31
N GLY A 70 26.43 -12.99 9.25
CA GLY A 70 25.95 -14.37 9.10
C GLY A 70 25.03 -14.82 10.21
N LYS A 71 24.43 -16.02 10.04
CA LYS A 71 23.41 -16.57 10.94
C LYS A 71 23.88 -16.81 12.37
N ASP A 72 25.16 -17.06 12.57
CA ASP A 72 25.74 -17.39 13.87
C ASP A 72 26.32 -16.16 14.61
N ALA A 73 26.20 -14.96 14.01
CA ALA A 73 26.74 -13.74 14.60
C ALA A 73 25.74 -13.11 15.58
N SER A 74 26.21 -12.87 16.81
CA SER A 74 25.46 -12.13 17.82
C SER A 74 25.72 -10.62 17.70
N TYR A 75 24.69 -9.80 17.88
CA TYR A 75 24.87 -8.34 17.93
C TYR A 75 25.82 -7.90 19.06
N LYS A 76 25.98 -8.71 20.14
CA LYS A 76 26.91 -8.45 21.26
C LYS A 76 28.38 -8.56 20.86
N ASP A 77 28.65 -9.28 19.76
CA ASP A 77 30.00 -9.51 19.25
C ASP A 77 30.41 -8.46 18.22
N MET A 78 29.51 -7.52 17.89
CA MET A 78 29.79 -6.45 16.94
C MET A 78 30.45 -5.26 17.64
N GLU A 79 31.53 -4.75 17.00
CA GLU A 79 32.17 -3.48 17.30
C GLU A 79 31.82 -2.49 16.19
N LEU A 80 31.04 -1.45 16.54
CA LEU A 80 30.59 -0.43 15.60
C LEU A 80 31.73 0.56 15.30
N LYS A 81 31.80 1.05 14.04
CA LYS A 81 32.86 1.95 13.57
C LYS A 81 32.31 3.27 13.08
N GLY A 82 33.06 4.34 13.35
CA GLY A 82 32.79 5.68 12.81
C GLY A 82 31.44 6.25 13.27
N GLU A 83 31.08 6.01 14.54
CA GLU A 83 29.87 6.58 15.11
C GLU A 83 29.91 8.11 15.09
N CYS A 84 28.89 8.74 14.52
CA CYS A 84 28.63 10.16 14.68
C CYS A 84 27.13 10.40 14.87
N MET A 85 26.79 11.57 15.43
CA MET A 85 25.42 11.96 15.73
C MET A 85 25.08 13.26 15.02
N GLU A 86 23.89 13.32 14.44
CA GLU A 86 23.36 14.53 13.81
C GLU A 86 21.87 14.65 14.04
N THR A 87 21.38 15.87 14.15
CA THR A 87 19.93 16.12 14.19
C THR A 87 19.34 15.83 12.82
N VAL A 88 18.32 15.00 12.78
CA VAL A 88 17.54 14.67 11.58
C VAL A 88 16.18 15.35 11.69
N THR A 89 15.76 16.03 10.63
CA THR A 89 14.49 16.74 10.56
C THR A 89 13.71 16.27 9.34
N ASP A 90 12.41 15.99 9.52
CA ASP A 90 11.44 15.66 8.48
C ASP A 90 11.91 14.59 7.47
N SER A 91 12.54 13.53 7.97
CA SER A 91 13.09 12.46 7.13
C SER A 91 12.11 11.29 6.99
N THR A 92 11.91 10.83 5.76
CA THR A 92 11.15 9.61 5.43
C THR A 92 12.06 8.40 5.22
N MET A 93 13.34 8.51 5.55
CA MET A 93 14.34 7.43 5.33
C MET A 93 14.40 6.39 6.45
N TYR A 94 13.57 6.50 7.47
CA TYR A 94 13.61 5.62 8.63
C TYR A 94 12.29 4.89 8.85
N ASN A 95 12.37 3.64 9.29
CA ASN A 95 11.19 2.86 9.67
C ASN A 95 10.58 3.45 10.96
N PRO A 96 9.32 3.89 10.95
CA PRO A 96 8.69 4.53 12.10
C PRO A 96 8.56 3.62 13.32
N ALA A 97 8.54 2.30 13.12
CA ALA A 97 8.41 1.34 14.22
C ALA A 97 9.71 1.11 15.00
N ASN A 98 10.87 1.22 14.35
CA ASN A 98 12.14 0.82 14.96
C ASN A 98 13.32 1.78 14.72
N GLY A 99 13.14 2.81 13.91
CA GLY A 99 14.17 3.80 13.60
C GLY A 99 15.27 3.32 12.66
N SER A 100 15.19 2.12 12.11
CA SER A 100 16.17 1.58 11.16
C SER A 100 16.09 2.28 9.82
N LEU A 101 17.24 2.40 9.16
CA LEU A 101 17.34 2.93 7.80
C LEU A 101 16.51 2.07 6.82
N LEU A 102 15.80 2.74 5.95
CA LEU A 102 15.08 2.15 4.81
C LEU A 102 15.98 2.13 3.56
N THR A 103 15.66 1.28 2.61
CA THR A 103 16.25 1.35 1.27
C THR A 103 15.70 2.54 0.50
N GLU A 104 16.36 2.93 -0.58
CA GLU A 104 15.74 3.81 -1.57
C GLU A 104 14.43 3.21 -2.09
N ALA A 105 13.48 4.09 -2.42
CA ALA A 105 12.22 3.69 -2.99
C ALA A 105 12.42 3.03 -4.36
N ARG A 106 11.73 1.93 -4.60
CA ARG A 106 11.73 1.21 -5.88
C ARG A 106 10.29 1.03 -6.35
N GLU A 107 10.08 1.21 -7.63
CA GLU A 107 8.79 0.90 -8.23
C GLU A 107 8.43 -0.57 -8.02
N PHE A 108 7.24 -0.81 -7.51
CA PHE A 108 6.68 -2.15 -7.36
C PHE A 108 5.47 -2.29 -8.28
N ASN A 109 5.51 -3.29 -9.14
CA ASN A 109 4.41 -3.55 -10.03
C ASN A 109 3.30 -4.35 -9.33
N LEU A 110 2.19 -3.69 -9.09
CA LEU A 110 1.00 -4.31 -8.49
C LEU A 110 0.27 -5.25 -9.44
N MET A 111 0.48 -5.13 -10.76
CA MET A 111 -0.13 -6.00 -11.75
C MET A 111 0.71 -7.25 -11.96
N PHE A 112 0.03 -8.39 -12.10
CA PHE A 112 0.68 -9.62 -12.53
C PHE A 112 0.96 -9.58 -14.03
N LYS A 113 2.21 -9.82 -14.39
CA LYS A 113 2.61 -10.13 -15.76
C LYS A 113 2.36 -11.60 -16.03
N THR A 114 1.81 -11.91 -17.21
CA THR A 114 1.61 -13.28 -17.68
C THR A 114 2.03 -13.40 -19.15
N THR A 115 2.20 -14.63 -19.62
CA THR A 115 2.53 -14.91 -21.01
C THR A 115 1.30 -15.46 -21.73
N ILE A 116 1.00 -14.92 -22.91
CA ILE A 116 -0.15 -15.30 -23.74
C ILE A 116 0.33 -16.17 -24.89
N GLY A 117 -0.38 -17.26 -25.14
CA GLY A 117 -0.08 -18.18 -26.24
C GLY A 117 0.59 -19.48 -25.81
N ALA A 118 0.41 -20.54 -26.61
CA ALA A 118 0.86 -21.90 -26.28
C ALA A 118 2.37 -22.11 -26.41
N THR A 119 3.06 -21.27 -27.18
CA THR A 119 4.49 -21.40 -27.51
C THR A 119 5.25 -20.09 -27.37
N SER A 120 4.74 -19.17 -26.55
CA SER A 120 5.31 -17.84 -26.41
C SER A 120 6.59 -17.85 -25.58
N ASP A 121 7.59 -17.12 -26.05
CA ASP A 121 8.78 -16.79 -25.29
C ASP A 121 8.42 -15.72 -24.25
N GLU A 122 8.86 -15.90 -23.00
CA GLU A 122 8.68 -14.92 -21.92
C GLU A 122 9.33 -13.56 -22.23
N ASN A 123 10.25 -13.51 -23.18
CA ASN A 123 10.94 -12.31 -23.65
C ASN A 123 10.25 -11.65 -24.86
N ASP A 124 9.21 -12.27 -25.44
CA ASP A 124 8.45 -11.65 -26.53
C ASP A 124 7.47 -10.60 -25.98
N PRO A 125 7.66 -9.31 -26.29
CA PRO A 125 6.73 -8.26 -25.86
C PRO A 125 5.29 -8.48 -26.32
N ASN A 126 5.09 -9.11 -27.48
CA ASN A 126 3.77 -9.38 -28.04
C ASN A 126 3.04 -10.54 -27.34
N ALA A 127 3.79 -11.38 -26.64
CA ALA A 127 3.26 -12.46 -25.80
C ALA A 127 3.00 -12.03 -24.35
N THR A 128 3.30 -10.78 -24.00
CA THR A 128 3.09 -10.28 -22.64
C THR A 128 1.64 -9.83 -22.45
N GLY A 129 0.99 -10.37 -21.41
CA GLY A 129 -0.28 -9.91 -20.89
C GLY A 129 -0.16 -9.43 -19.44
N TRP A 130 -1.18 -8.69 -19.01
CA TRP A 130 -1.29 -8.22 -17.63
C TRP A 130 -2.67 -8.60 -17.10
N LEU A 131 -2.70 -9.17 -15.91
CA LEU A 131 -3.96 -9.44 -15.22
C LEU A 131 -4.51 -8.13 -14.65
N ARG A 132 -5.82 -7.92 -14.81
CA ARG A 132 -6.47 -6.68 -14.34
C ARG A 132 -6.44 -6.58 -12.82
N PRO A 133 -6.06 -5.42 -12.24
CA PRO A 133 -6.05 -5.20 -10.79
C PRO A 133 -7.41 -4.79 -10.22
N GLU A 134 -8.36 -4.39 -11.10
CA GLU A 134 -9.73 -3.98 -10.78
C GLU A 134 -10.63 -4.14 -12.01
N THR A 135 -11.93 -4.02 -11.82
CA THR A 135 -12.92 -4.20 -12.90
C THR A 135 -13.38 -2.88 -13.54
N ALA A 136 -13.09 -1.73 -12.93
CA ALA A 136 -13.53 -0.40 -13.34
C ALA A 136 -13.17 -0.05 -14.79
N GLN A 137 -11.91 -0.21 -15.19
CA GLN A 137 -11.44 0.16 -16.53
C GLN A 137 -12.18 -0.59 -17.62
N SER A 138 -12.55 -1.84 -17.39
CA SER A 138 -13.35 -2.61 -18.35
C SER A 138 -14.73 -2.00 -18.55
N ILE A 139 -15.31 -1.43 -17.50
CA ILE A 139 -16.62 -0.75 -17.57
C ILE A 139 -16.49 0.54 -18.38
N PHE A 140 -15.50 1.38 -18.09
CA PHE A 140 -15.28 2.64 -18.82
C PHE A 140 -15.02 2.40 -20.31
N CYS A 141 -14.18 1.42 -20.65
CA CYS A 141 -13.91 1.06 -22.06
C CYS A 141 -15.17 0.62 -22.81
N GLN A 142 -16.17 0.06 -22.13
CA GLN A 142 -17.42 -0.41 -22.73
C GLN A 142 -18.54 0.64 -22.71
N TYR A 143 -18.35 1.78 -22.07
CA TYR A 143 -19.37 2.82 -21.92
C TYR A 143 -20.05 3.16 -23.25
N LYS A 144 -19.27 3.55 -24.27
CA LYS A 144 -19.79 3.94 -25.58
C LYS A 144 -20.52 2.79 -26.29
N ASN A 145 -19.98 1.58 -26.22
CA ASN A 145 -20.59 0.40 -26.83
C ASN A 145 -21.97 0.12 -26.20
N ILE A 146 -22.09 0.25 -24.89
CA ILE A 146 -23.35 0.03 -24.17
C ILE A 146 -24.34 1.15 -24.48
N LEU A 147 -23.89 2.42 -24.49
CA LEU A 147 -24.71 3.55 -24.82
C LEU A 147 -25.36 3.39 -26.24
N ASP A 148 -24.54 3.00 -27.20
CA ASP A 148 -24.97 2.88 -28.59
C ASP A 148 -25.87 1.65 -28.83
N SER A 149 -25.55 0.51 -28.21
CA SER A 149 -26.28 -0.76 -28.40
C SER A 149 -27.57 -0.83 -27.60
N SER A 150 -27.54 -0.36 -26.34
CA SER A 150 -28.69 -0.44 -25.43
C SER A 150 -29.61 0.79 -25.48
N ARG A 151 -29.18 1.87 -26.14
CA ARG A 151 -29.90 3.14 -26.25
C ARG A 151 -30.35 3.73 -24.91
N VAL A 152 -29.58 3.50 -23.89
CA VAL A 152 -29.81 4.04 -22.53
C VAL A 152 -29.59 5.55 -22.50
N LYS A 153 -30.16 6.21 -21.52
CA LYS A 153 -29.98 7.66 -21.26
C LYS A 153 -29.47 7.86 -19.88
N LEU A 154 -28.68 8.92 -19.67
CA LEU A 154 -28.24 9.34 -18.33
C LEU A 154 -29.45 9.69 -17.43
N PRO A 155 -29.46 9.30 -16.16
CA PRO A 155 -28.42 8.49 -15.53
C PRO A 155 -28.62 7.00 -15.80
N PHE A 156 -27.51 6.23 -15.88
CA PHE A 156 -27.55 4.77 -15.91
C PHE A 156 -26.28 4.17 -15.32
N GLY A 157 -26.35 2.94 -14.86
CA GLY A 157 -25.22 2.22 -14.28
C GLY A 157 -24.80 1.02 -15.11
N ILE A 158 -23.53 0.67 -15.00
CA ILE A 158 -22.97 -0.59 -15.50
C ILE A 158 -22.36 -1.29 -14.30
N ALA A 159 -22.80 -2.52 -14.03
CA ALA A 159 -22.29 -3.33 -12.94
C ALA A 159 -21.50 -4.53 -13.47
N GLN A 160 -20.46 -4.91 -12.77
CA GLN A 160 -19.67 -6.10 -13.07
C GLN A 160 -19.34 -6.83 -11.78
N ILE A 161 -19.47 -8.18 -11.82
CA ILE A 161 -18.90 -9.08 -10.82
C ILE A 161 -17.84 -9.90 -11.55
N GLY A 162 -16.63 -9.91 -11.03
CA GLY A 162 -15.54 -10.62 -11.68
C GLY A 162 -14.26 -10.67 -10.86
N LYS A 163 -13.33 -11.47 -11.34
CA LYS A 163 -12.02 -11.61 -10.69
C LYS A 163 -11.12 -10.44 -11.02
N SER A 164 -10.37 -10.04 -9.98
CA SER A 164 -9.28 -9.08 -10.05
C SER A 164 -8.04 -9.65 -9.39
N PHE A 165 -6.87 -9.13 -9.76
CA PHE A 165 -5.59 -9.70 -9.38
C PHE A 165 -4.64 -8.58 -8.97
N ARG A 166 -4.15 -8.64 -7.74
CA ARG A 166 -3.15 -7.70 -7.24
C ARG A 166 -1.94 -8.44 -6.73
N ASN A 167 -0.76 -8.07 -7.11
CA ASN A 167 0.48 -8.69 -6.66
C ASN A 167 0.78 -8.25 -5.22
N GLU A 168 -0.07 -8.68 -4.28
CA GLU A 168 0.06 -8.34 -2.86
C GLU A 168 1.38 -8.88 -2.30
N ILE A 169 2.13 -8.02 -1.63
CA ILE A 169 3.40 -8.38 -1.00
C ILE A 169 3.15 -9.27 0.21
N ASN A 170 2.17 -8.89 1.04
CA ASN A 170 1.81 -9.58 2.28
C ASN A 170 0.32 -9.95 2.28
N PRO A 171 -0.09 -11.02 1.58
CA PRO A 171 -1.43 -11.57 1.75
C PRO A 171 -1.66 -11.94 3.22
N ARG A 172 -2.82 -11.60 3.75
CA ARG A 172 -3.14 -11.81 5.17
C ARG A 172 -4.65 -11.79 5.42
N ASN A 173 -5.03 -12.17 6.64
CA ASN A 173 -6.43 -12.16 7.08
C ASN A 173 -7.31 -13.03 6.17
N PHE A 174 -6.82 -14.24 5.84
CA PHE A 174 -7.49 -15.21 4.99
C PHE A 174 -7.87 -14.61 3.62
N THR A 175 -9.14 -14.46 3.30
CA THR A 175 -9.61 -13.92 2.02
C THR A 175 -9.62 -12.39 1.95
N PHE A 176 -9.45 -11.69 3.07
CA PHE A 176 -9.55 -10.23 3.12
C PHE A 176 -8.46 -9.55 2.27
N ARG A 177 -7.21 -10.05 2.31
CA ARG A 177 -6.12 -9.55 1.46
C ARG A 177 -5.45 -10.71 0.75
N SER A 178 -5.91 -11.01 -0.45
CA SER A 178 -5.41 -12.09 -1.32
C SER A 178 -4.96 -11.53 -2.67
N ARG A 179 -4.19 -12.34 -3.41
CA ARG A 179 -3.68 -11.95 -4.73
C ARG A 179 -4.70 -12.13 -5.85
N GLU A 180 -5.66 -13.01 -5.66
CA GLU A 180 -6.82 -13.23 -6.52
C GLU A 180 -8.08 -13.06 -5.68
N PHE A 181 -9.00 -12.23 -6.11
CA PHE A 181 -10.24 -11.94 -5.38
C PHE A 181 -11.37 -11.65 -6.36
N GLU A 182 -12.60 -11.79 -5.90
CA GLU A 182 -13.77 -11.33 -6.61
C GLU A 182 -14.09 -9.91 -6.19
N GLN A 183 -14.41 -9.07 -7.19
CA GLN A 183 -14.81 -7.69 -6.99
C GLN A 183 -16.21 -7.52 -7.59
N MET A 184 -17.06 -6.82 -6.87
CA MET A 184 -18.34 -6.32 -7.33
C MET A 184 -18.21 -4.81 -7.47
N GLU A 185 -18.50 -4.30 -8.65
CA GLU A 185 -18.29 -2.89 -8.99
C GLU A 185 -19.44 -2.36 -9.81
N ILE A 186 -19.84 -1.10 -9.54
CA ILE A 186 -20.89 -0.39 -10.23
C ILE A 186 -20.37 0.99 -10.59
N GLU A 187 -20.35 1.31 -11.89
CA GLU A 187 -20.08 2.64 -12.38
C GLU A 187 -21.40 3.29 -12.83
N TYR A 188 -21.77 4.35 -12.11
CA TYR A 188 -23.04 5.04 -12.34
C TYR A 188 -22.82 6.37 -13.02
N PHE A 189 -23.17 6.44 -14.29
CA PHE A 189 -22.96 7.60 -15.14
C PHE A 189 -24.12 8.58 -15.01
N CYS A 190 -23.80 9.82 -14.71
CA CYS A 190 -24.78 10.88 -14.48
C CYS A 190 -24.34 12.21 -15.10
N ARG A 191 -25.21 13.22 -15.04
CA ARG A 191 -24.82 14.58 -15.40
C ARG A 191 -24.01 15.23 -14.25
N PRO A 192 -23.06 16.13 -14.58
CA PRO A 192 -22.21 16.77 -13.55
C PRO A 192 -23.00 17.48 -12.45
N GLU A 193 -24.12 18.09 -12.77
CA GLU A 193 -25.01 18.79 -11.82
C GLU A 193 -25.63 17.84 -10.78
N ASP A 194 -25.78 16.56 -11.10
CA ASP A 194 -26.38 15.56 -10.21
C ASP A 194 -25.35 14.85 -9.33
N GLY A 195 -24.06 14.89 -9.66
CA GLY A 195 -23.03 14.02 -9.12
C GLY A 195 -22.95 14.04 -7.59
N LEU A 196 -22.90 15.22 -6.94
CA LEU A 196 -22.83 15.32 -5.48
C LEU A 196 -24.08 14.81 -4.77
N ARG A 197 -25.26 15.03 -5.35
CA ARG A 197 -26.52 14.51 -4.80
C ARG A 197 -26.57 12.97 -4.93
N LEU A 198 -26.17 12.46 -6.06
CA LEU A 198 -26.22 11.03 -6.33
C LEU A 198 -25.22 10.21 -5.50
N VAL A 199 -24.06 10.76 -5.16
CA VAL A 199 -23.12 10.04 -4.26
C VAL A 199 -23.73 9.85 -2.87
N ASP A 200 -24.49 10.85 -2.38
CA ASP A 200 -25.20 10.73 -1.10
C ASP A 200 -26.36 9.74 -1.18
N GLU A 201 -27.11 9.72 -2.29
CA GLU A 201 -28.17 8.73 -2.53
C GLU A 201 -27.59 7.31 -2.63
N TRP A 202 -26.47 7.13 -3.29
CA TRP A 202 -25.79 5.84 -3.36
C TRP A 202 -25.30 5.36 -2.00
N LEU A 203 -24.84 6.24 -1.13
CA LEU A 203 -24.49 5.87 0.25
C LEU A 203 -25.69 5.20 0.95
N GLU A 204 -26.87 5.81 0.90
CA GLU A 204 -28.08 5.23 1.51
C GLU A 204 -28.50 3.92 0.84
N HIS A 205 -28.40 3.82 -0.48
CA HIS A 205 -28.69 2.57 -1.20
C HIS A 205 -27.75 1.44 -0.78
N ARG A 206 -26.47 1.73 -0.57
CA ARG A 206 -25.51 0.72 -0.14
C ARG A 206 -25.74 0.28 1.30
N LEU A 207 -26.06 1.20 2.18
CA LEU A 207 -26.43 0.85 3.56
C LEU A 207 -27.70 -0.02 3.60
N CYS A 208 -28.72 0.29 2.80
CA CYS A 208 -29.90 -0.58 2.67
C CYS A 208 -29.55 -1.98 2.14
N PHE A 209 -28.66 -2.06 1.15
CA PHE A 209 -28.19 -3.34 0.62
C PHE A 209 -27.50 -4.18 1.70
N TYR A 210 -26.67 -3.59 2.55
CA TYR A 210 -26.04 -4.30 3.67
C TYR A 210 -27.05 -4.81 4.69
N ASP A 211 -28.06 -4.02 5.01
CA ASP A 211 -29.16 -4.45 5.86
C ASP A 211 -29.90 -5.68 5.26
N GLU A 212 -30.18 -5.66 3.95
CA GLU A 212 -30.86 -6.75 3.23
C GLU A 212 -30.06 -8.05 3.20
N VAL A 213 -28.72 -7.97 3.08
CA VAL A 213 -27.84 -9.16 3.09
C VAL A 213 -27.43 -9.59 4.50
N GLY A 214 -27.92 -8.90 5.53
CA GLY A 214 -27.73 -9.27 6.94
C GLY A 214 -26.39 -8.85 7.53
N VAL A 215 -25.74 -7.83 6.98
CA VAL A 215 -24.56 -7.18 7.60
C VAL A 215 -25.07 -6.16 8.62
N PRO A 216 -24.75 -6.31 9.92
CA PRO A 216 -25.28 -5.42 10.96
C PRO A 216 -24.79 -3.98 10.77
N ARG A 217 -25.73 -3.05 10.65
CA ARG A 217 -25.44 -1.63 10.41
C ARG A 217 -24.65 -0.99 11.53
N GLU A 218 -24.79 -1.45 12.77
CA GLU A 218 -24.05 -0.98 13.94
C GLU A 218 -22.54 -1.27 13.86
N HIS A 219 -22.10 -2.18 12.99
CA HIS A 219 -20.70 -2.50 12.73
C HIS A 219 -20.12 -1.79 11.49
N ILE A 220 -20.94 -0.97 10.80
CA ILE A 220 -20.51 -0.19 9.65
C ILE A 220 -20.23 1.25 10.07
N HIS A 221 -19.01 1.71 9.88
CA HIS A 221 -18.58 3.08 10.09
C HIS A 221 -18.50 3.81 8.75
N ILE A 222 -19.05 5.01 8.68
CA ILE A 222 -19.03 5.83 7.47
C ILE A 222 -17.92 6.87 7.64
N LEU A 223 -16.90 6.80 6.80
CA LEU A 223 -15.84 7.79 6.71
C LEU A 223 -16.11 8.70 5.52
N ASP A 224 -16.45 9.97 5.78
CA ASP A 224 -16.40 11.03 4.74
C ASP A 224 -14.94 11.46 4.57
N VAL A 225 -14.30 10.98 3.49
CA VAL A 225 -12.86 11.13 3.28
C VAL A 225 -12.51 12.61 3.10
N PRO A 226 -11.60 13.19 3.92
CA PRO A 226 -11.21 14.60 3.83
C PRO A 226 -10.56 14.95 2.47
N ASP A 227 -10.68 16.19 2.04
CA ASP A 227 -10.16 16.70 0.76
C ASP A 227 -8.69 16.36 0.50
N GLY A 228 -7.84 16.37 1.53
CA GLY A 228 -6.41 16.11 1.42
C GLY A 228 -6.04 14.62 1.34
N GLU A 229 -6.98 13.72 1.62
CA GLU A 229 -6.78 12.27 1.65
C GLU A 229 -7.48 11.55 0.49
N ARG A 230 -8.40 12.23 -0.19
CA ARG A 230 -9.11 11.68 -1.35
C ARG A 230 -8.17 11.45 -2.53
N ALA A 231 -8.50 10.45 -3.34
CA ALA A 231 -7.86 10.26 -4.64
C ALA A 231 -8.02 11.53 -5.49
N PHE A 232 -6.99 11.89 -6.25
CA PHE A 232 -6.91 13.14 -7.02
C PHE A 232 -8.06 13.32 -8.05
N TYR A 233 -8.68 12.22 -8.47
CA TYR A 233 -9.83 12.22 -9.38
C TYR A 233 -11.18 12.34 -8.68
N SER A 234 -11.22 12.25 -7.35
CA SER A 234 -12.48 12.26 -6.60
C SER A 234 -12.80 13.61 -6.02
N LYS A 235 -14.02 14.08 -6.23
CA LYS A 235 -14.57 15.28 -5.63
C LYS A 235 -15.26 15.01 -4.28
N LYS A 236 -15.78 13.79 -4.07
CA LYS A 236 -16.37 13.32 -2.83
C LYS A 236 -16.21 11.81 -2.73
N THR A 237 -15.81 11.32 -1.57
CA THR A 237 -15.64 9.89 -1.32
C THR A 237 -16.18 9.54 0.06
N TYR A 238 -16.94 8.46 0.13
CA TYR A 238 -17.30 7.76 1.36
C TYR A 238 -16.63 6.40 1.37
N ASP A 239 -15.94 6.08 2.44
CA ASP A 239 -15.50 4.72 2.72
C ASP A 239 -16.43 4.11 3.78
N LEU A 240 -17.00 2.96 3.47
CA LEU A 240 -17.73 2.15 4.42
C LEU A 240 -16.75 1.18 5.05
N GLU A 241 -16.46 1.36 6.31
CA GLU A 241 -15.56 0.52 7.09
C GLU A 241 -16.36 -0.44 7.96
N TYR A 242 -15.88 -1.67 8.11
CA TYR A 242 -16.55 -2.71 8.92
C TYR A 242 -15.65 -3.20 10.05
N GLU A 243 -16.28 -3.55 11.17
CA GLU A 243 -15.61 -4.11 12.34
C GLU A 243 -15.30 -5.60 12.14
N PHE A 244 -14.18 -5.90 11.46
CA PHE A 244 -13.69 -7.28 11.34
C PHE A 244 -13.03 -7.75 12.65
N PRO A 245 -12.87 -9.09 12.86
CA PRO A 245 -12.16 -9.63 14.04
C PRO A 245 -10.71 -9.14 14.18
N PHE A 246 -10.11 -8.63 13.11
CA PHE A 246 -8.76 -8.08 13.07
C PHE A 246 -8.70 -6.55 13.02
N GLY A 247 -9.79 -5.88 13.31
CA GLY A 247 -9.93 -4.42 13.38
C GLY A 247 -10.85 -3.83 12.32
N ILE A 248 -11.11 -2.53 12.43
CA ILE A 248 -11.91 -1.78 11.47
C ILE A 248 -11.13 -1.66 10.16
N GLN A 249 -11.75 -2.05 9.06
CA GLN A 249 -11.17 -2.00 7.73
C GLN A 249 -12.22 -1.64 6.69
N GLU A 250 -11.78 -1.07 5.57
CA GLU A 250 -12.62 -0.73 4.43
C GLU A 250 -13.35 -1.96 3.89
N LEU A 251 -14.66 -1.82 3.72
CA LEU A 251 -15.55 -2.80 3.10
C LEU A 251 -15.94 -2.39 1.68
N GLU A 252 -16.22 -1.10 1.49
CA GLU A 252 -16.64 -0.53 0.20
C GLU A 252 -16.28 0.95 0.13
N GLY A 253 -15.84 1.43 -1.05
CA GLY A 253 -15.66 2.83 -1.36
C GLY A 253 -16.74 3.34 -2.33
N ILE A 254 -17.27 4.54 -2.10
CA ILE A 254 -18.23 5.23 -2.97
C ILE A 254 -17.63 6.58 -3.34
N ALA A 255 -17.32 6.80 -4.62
CA ALA A 255 -16.61 8.01 -5.05
C ALA A 255 -17.30 8.71 -6.22
N TYR A 256 -17.43 10.04 -6.14
CA TYR A 256 -17.77 10.87 -7.29
C TYR A 256 -16.49 11.28 -8.03
N ARG A 257 -16.23 10.64 -9.16
CA ARG A 257 -15.00 10.73 -9.95
C ARG A 257 -14.99 11.87 -10.99
N THR A 258 -16.05 12.64 -11.08
CA THR A 258 -16.26 13.70 -12.09
C THR A 258 -16.21 13.16 -13.53
N ASP A 259 -15.43 13.76 -14.40
CA ASP A 259 -15.23 13.39 -15.81
C ASP A 259 -13.80 12.86 -16.08
N TYR A 260 -13.20 12.26 -15.05
CA TYR A 260 -11.80 11.81 -15.11
C TYR A 260 -11.60 10.61 -16.03
N ASP A 261 -12.53 9.64 -16.05
CA ASP A 261 -12.39 8.33 -16.73
C ASP A 261 -12.82 8.34 -18.21
#